data_dd7eb678459b32203c4bfbeeb235fba7
#
_entry.id   dd7eb678459b32203c4bfbeeb235fba7
#
_cell.length_a   1.000
_cell.length_b   1.000
_cell.length_c   1.000
_cell.angle_alpha   90.00
_cell.angle_beta   90.00
_cell.angle_gamma   90.00
#
_symmetry.space_group_name_H-M   'P 1'
#
loop_
_entity.id
_entity.type
_entity.pdbx_description
1 polymer ?
#
loop_
_entity_poly.entity_id
_entity_poly.type
_entity_poly.pdbx_seq_one_letter_code
_entity_poly.pdbx_strand_id
1 'polypeptide(L)'
;MQAGIFALLALLVFVLPPALGDIGTALILGLAAILGVGFLARAVKNPAKPDIVSLMFIAAFCLMAIAFIVSAQVPGDIRFALNFIPLLLALPVLQLLGKKPSADFTRIAILAGCGAVLAAAIAGFQIYVLDQGRAGSHIINAIHFSNVSITLGLFSLAGVLLVRERFAAIFLVPLGCAVFACVLAASRGPLLAVAAVLPVFLIVLNFHSKRLALFLTIAIAVVTIVGFAALEALAPGQLARVQNMVTVIPDALFHWDTEDNSTNIRLGLLGAGFEAFKDAPWFGHGWGSIISATHPHMGDWLFSRAEGFDYLHNEPLDFAVGAGIPGVMAYMLILLAPIAGVVSFSRDQYFLTRMYLAIMLAVSFFVFGLTSRLLGQALQLTLFAFLTAYVVGYVRNVAHVRSNR
;
A
#
# COMPACT_ATOMS: atom_id res chain seq x y z
N MET A 1 6.61 24.29 17.42
CA MET A 1 6.84 24.07 15.99
C MET A 1 6.89 22.58 15.62
N GLN A 2 7.78 21.74 16.15
CA GLN A 2 7.86 20.31 15.79
C GLN A 2 6.56 19.52 16.02
N ALA A 3 5.84 19.74 17.13
CA ALA A 3 4.58 19.03 17.40
C ALA A 3 3.50 19.32 16.33
N GLY A 4 3.41 20.55 15.85
CA GLY A 4 2.47 20.94 14.78
C GLY A 4 2.81 20.25 13.44
N ILE A 5 4.11 20.16 13.08
CA ILE A 5 4.55 19.48 11.86
C ILE A 5 4.15 17.98 11.90
N PHE A 6 4.33 17.32 13.04
CA PHE A 6 3.95 15.90 13.15
C PHE A 6 2.44 15.68 13.14
N ALA A 7 1.66 16.61 13.73
CA ALA A 7 0.20 16.55 13.64
C ALA A 7 -0.26 16.74 12.17
N LEU A 8 0.33 17.69 11.47
CA LEU A 8 0.05 17.90 10.05
C LEU A 8 0.46 16.70 9.19
N LEU A 9 1.65 16.13 9.41
CA LEU A 9 2.06 14.90 8.73
C LEU A 9 1.10 13.75 9.01
N ALA A 10 0.66 13.56 10.25
CA ALA A 10 -0.31 12.53 10.57
C ALA A 10 -1.65 12.75 9.85
N LEU A 11 -2.14 13.98 9.76
CA LEU A 11 -3.34 14.30 8.98
C LEU A 11 -3.15 14.01 7.48
N LEU A 12 -2.01 14.42 6.91
CA LEU A 12 -1.71 14.19 5.49
C LEU A 12 -1.54 12.71 5.16
N VAL A 13 -0.99 11.90 6.06
CA VAL A 13 -0.74 10.47 5.83
C VAL A 13 -1.98 9.62 6.11
N PHE A 14 -2.78 9.94 7.14
CA PHE A 14 -3.86 9.08 7.62
C PHE A 14 -5.27 9.57 7.26
N VAL A 15 -5.47 10.86 7.03
CA VAL A 15 -6.83 11.40 6.82
C VAL A 15 -7.02 11.89 5.39
N LEU A 16 -6.08 12.65 4.87
CA LEU A 16 -6.25 13.41 3.64
C LEU A 16 -5.84 12.72 2.32
N PRO A 17 -5.16 11.54 2.28
CA PRO A 17 -4.76 10.94 1.01
C PRO A 17 -5.93 10.73 0.03
N PRO A 18 -7.14 10.30 0.47
CA PRO A 18 -8.26 10.13 -0.45
C PRO A 18 -8.77 11.44 -1.07
N ALA A 19 -8.54 12.58 -0.40
CA ALA A 19 -9.00 13.89 -0.84
C ALA A 19 -7.95 14.66 -1.66
N LEU A 20 -6.67 14.48 -1.37
CA LEU A 20 -5.60 15.31 -1.92
C LEU A 20 -4.75 14.60 -2.98
N GLY A 21 -4.71 13.26 -3.00
CA GLY A 21 -3.96 12.48 -3.98
C GLY A 21 -2.50 12.95 -4.10
N ASP A 22 -2.09 13.31 -5.32
CA ASP A 22 -0.70 13.74 -5.62
C ASP A 22 -0.32 15.07 -4.93
N ILE A 23 -1.28 15.96 -4.70
CA ILE A 23 -1.04 17.21 -3.93
C ILE A 23 -0.66 16.85 -2.49
N GLY A 24 -1.39 15.92 -1.87
CA GLY A 24 -1.08 15.42 -0.53
C GLY A 24 0.31 14.80 -0.47
N THR A 25 0.66 14.01 -1.49
CA THR A 25 2.00 13.43 -1.65
C THR A 25 3.09 14.50 -1.70
N ALA A 26 2.93 15.52 -2.52
CA ALA A 26 3.89 16.63 -2.62
C ALA A 26 4.05 17.38 -1.28
N LEU A 27 2.95 17.59 -0.55
CA LEU A 27 3.00 18.22 0.78
C LEU A 27 3.72 17.34 1.81
N ILE A 28 3.47 16.01 1.83
CA ILE A 28 4.17 15.07 2.70
C ILE A 28 5.68 15.11 2.42
N LEU A 29 6.06 14.99 1.15
CA LEU A 29 7.47 14.97 0.76
C LEU A 29 8.16 16.30 1.04
N GLY A 30 7.49 17.43 0.80
CA GLY A 30 8.00 18.77 1.14
C GLY A 30 8.25 18.96 2.64
N LEU A 31 7.29 18.55 3.48
CA LEU A 31 7.47 18.58 4.94
C LEU A 31 8.58 17.62 5.41
N ALA A 32 8.68 16.45 4.82
CA ALA A 32 9.72 15.48 5.14
C ALA A 32 11.11 15.99 4.72
N ALA A 33 11.22 16.68 3.58
CA ALA A 33 12.46 17.32 3.14
C ALA A 33 12.91 18.42 4.13
N ILE A 34 11.99 19.26 4.60
CA ILE A 34 12.29 20.28 5.62
C ILE A 34 12.81 19.63 6.92
N LEU A 35 12.15 18.55 7.37
CA LEU A 35 12.61 17.77 8.53
C LEU A 35 13.97 17.11 8.24
N GLY A 36 14.20 16.68 7.01
CA GLY A 36 15.43 16.05 6.54
C GLY A 36 16.64 16.96 6.63
N VAL A 37 16.51 18.24 6.28
CA VAL A 37 17.58 19.23 6.41
C VAL A 37 18.02 19.34 7.88
N GLY A 38 17.07 19.47 8.80
CA GLY A 38 17.35 19.50 10.24
C GLY A 38 17.94 18.19 10.78
N PHE A 39 17.54 17.05 10.21
CA PHE A 39 18.08 15.74 10.55
C PHE A 39 19.52 15.58 10.08
N LEU A 40 19.85 15.91 8.84
CA LEU A 40 21.20 15.83 8.28
C LEU A 40 22.18 16.70 9.06
N ALA A 41 21.81 17.94 9.39
CA ALA A 41 22.62 18.82 10.20
C ALA A 41 22.98 18.25 11.59
N ARG A 42 22.08 17.42 12.17
CA ARG A 42 22.32 16.71 13.43
C ARG A 42 23.11 15.41 13.25
N ALA A 43 22.84 14.66 12.18
CA ALA A 43 23.50 13.40 11.89
C ALA A 43 25.01 13.59 11.62
N VAL A 44 25.39 14.71 10.98
CA VAL A 44 26.80 15.09 10.79
C VAL A 44 27.50 15.31 12.13
N LYS A 45 26.80 15.91 13.12
CA LYS A 45 27.39 16.19 14.45
C LYS A 45 27.37 14.95 15.37
N ASN A 46 26.35 14.13 15.27
CA ASN A 46 26.15 12.95 16.10
C ASN A 46 25.63 11.80 15.24
N PRO A 47 26.50 11.02 14.60
CA PRO A 47 26.09 9.90 13.74
C PRO A 47 25.43 8.82 14.58
N ALA A 48 24.12 8.59 14.36
CA ALA A 48 23.41 7.47 14.94
C ALA A 48 23.57 6.25 14.02
N LYS A 49 23.69 5.05 14.59
CA LYS A 49 23.66 3.82 13.79
C LYS A 49 22.31 3.72 13.06
N PRO A 50 22.30 3.47 11.73
CA PRO A 50 21.06 3.26 10.99
C PRO A 50 20.35 2.00 11.50
N ASP A 51 19.04 2.05 11.57
CA ASP A 51 18.21 0.87 11.84
C ASP A 51 18.01 0.04 10.58
N ILE A 52 17.47 -1.17 10.75
CA ILE A 52 17.27 -2.12 9.67
C ILE A 52 16.36 -1.57 8.57
N VAL A 53 15.30 -0.83 8.91
CA VAL A 53 14.39 -0.23 7.91
C VAL A 53 15.12 0.84 7.11
N SER A 54 15.91 1.68 7.78
CA SER A 54 16.73 2.70 7.11
C SER A 54 17.72 2.04 6.13
N LEU A 55 18.36 0.95 6.54
CA LEU A 55 19.28 0.21 5.66
C LEU A 55 18.55 -0.41 4.46
N MET A 56 17.39 -1.02 4.69
CA MET A 56 16.60 -1.64 3.61
C MET A 56 16.09 -0.59 2.61
N PHE A 57 15.61 0.56 3.08
CA PHE A 57 15.13 1.64 2.21
C PHE A 57 16.27 2.29 1.40
N ILE A 58 17.43 2.53 2.04
CA ILE A 58 18.61 3.04 1.33
C ILE A 58 19.09 2.01 0.29
N ALA A 59 19.17 0.73 0.66
CA ALA A 59 19.61 -0.32 -0.24
C ALA A 59 18.64 -0.46 -1.43
N ALA A 60 17.32 -0.44 -1.20
CA ALA A 60 16.32 -0.47 -2.26
C ALA A 60 16.47 0.72 -3.22
N PHE A 61 16.61 1.95 -2.67
CA PHE A 61 16.86 3.14 -3.49
C PHE A 61 18.14 3.01 -4.33
N CYS A 62 19.25 2.57 -3.72
CA CYS A 62 20.52 2.41 -4.42
C CYS A 62 20.43 1.34 -5.53
N LEU A 63 19.79 0.21 -5.27
CA LEU A 63 19.59 -0.85 -6.27
C LEU A 63 18.80 -0.33 -7.48
N MET A 64 17.69 0.40 -7.25
CA MET A 64 16.92 1.01 -8.33
C MET A 64 17.71 2.08 -9.08
N ALA A 65 18.42 2.95 -8.37
CA ALA A 65 19.23 4.00 -8.99
C ALA A 65 20.36 3.42 -9.85
N ILE A 66 21.06 2.39 -9.38
CA ILE A 66 22.10 1.69 -10.14
C ILE A 66 21.48 1.03 -11.38
N ALA A 67 20.37 0.30 -11.23
CA ALA A 67 19.71 -0.34 -12.37
C ALA A 67 19.33 0.70 -13.43
N PHE A 68 18.73 1.84 -13.05
CA PHE A 68 18.35 2.90 -13.99
C PHE A 68 19.54 3.59 -14.66
N ILE A 69 20.66 3.76 -13.96
CA ILE A 69 21.88 4.31 -14.56
C ILE A 69 22.45 3.33 -15.60
N VAL A 70 22.46 2.03 -15.31
CA VAL A 70 23.02 1.01 -16.20
C VAL A 70 22.11 0.73 -17.39
N SER A 71 20.78 0.70 -17.19
CA SER A 71 19.81 0.42 -18.25
C SER A 71 19.34 1.65 -19.03
N ALA A 72 19.79 2.87 -18.65
CA ALA A 72 19.39 4.10 -19.29
C ALA A 72 19.77 4.12 -20.79
N GLN A 73 18.80 4.29 -21.64
CA GLN A 73 19.01 4.49 -23.09
C GLN A 73 19.14 5.97 -23.45
N VAL A 74 18.51 6.82 -22.65
CA VAL A 74 18.61 8.29 -22.75
C VAL A 74 18.79 8.88 -21.34
N PRO A 75 19.48 10.03 -21.21
CA PRO A 75 19.72 10.64 -19.87
C PRO A 75 18.43 10.90 -19.08
N GLY A 76 17.29 11.06 -19.76
CA GLY A 76 15.98 11.24 -19.12
C GLY A 76 15.49 10.04 -18.32
N ASP A 77 16.00 8.84 -18.59
CA ASP A 77 15.56 7.62 -17.90
C ASP A 77 15.97 7.58 -16.43
N ILE A 78 17.11 8.21 -16.11
CA ILE A 78 17.62 8.31 -14.72
C ILE A 78 16.63 9.03 -13.79
N ARG A 79 15.78 9.93 -14.33
CA ARG A 79 14.77 10.66 -13.57
C ARG A 79 13.77 9.72 -12.86
N PHE A 80 13.56 8.50 -13.35
CA PHE A 80 12.67 7.55 -12.71
C PHE A 80 13.14 7.14 -11.30
N ALA A 81 14.42 7.33 -10.97
CA ALA A 81 14.92 7.18 -9.60
C ALA A 81 14.23 8.15 -8.63
N LEU A 82 13.70 9.28 -9.09
CA LEU A 82 12.95 10.24 -8.27
C LEU A 82 11.66 9.64 -7.72
N ASN A 83 11.06 8.66 -8.38
CA ASN A 83 9.88 7.95 -7.88
C ASN A 83 10.17 7.21 -6.55
N PHE A 84 11.44 6.89 -6.28
CA PHE A 84 11.89 6.16 -5.09
C PHE A 84 12.43 7.09 -3.97
N ILE A 85 12.50 8.41 -4.19
CA ILE A 85 12.87 9.41 -3.17
C ILE A 85 12.02 9.30 -1.87
N PRO A 86 10.72 8.94 -1.90
CA PRO A 86 9.95 8.76 -0.68
C PRO A 86 10.59 7.82 0.33
N LEU A 87 11.35 6.79 -0.11
CA LEU A 87 12.10 5.89 0.77
C LEU A 87 13.12 6.66 1.62
N LEU A 88 13.85 7.58 1.02
CA LEU A 88 14.86 8.39 1.70
C LEU A 88 14.24 9.47 2.58
N LEU A 89 13.15 10.10 2.11
CA LEU A 89 12.47 11.15 2.87
C LEU A 89 11.66 10.61 4.06
N ALA A 90 11.32 9.33 4.09
CA ALA A 90 10.72 8.69 5.26
C ALA A 90 11.71 8.53 6.43
N LEU A 91 13.04 8.47 6.16
CA LEU A 91 14.07 8.22 7.19
C LEU A 91 14.13 9.29 8.28
N PRO A 92 14.13 10.60 7.97
CA PRO A 92 14.07 11.64 9.00
C PRO A 92 12.83 11.51 9.89
N VAL A 93 11.69 11.17 9.31
CA VAL A 93 10.42 11.01 10.03
C VAL A 93 10.49 9.80 10.96
N LEU A 94 10.99 8.65 10.48
CA LEU A 94 11.23 7.45 11.26
C LEU A 94 12.13 7.73 12.48
N GLN A 95 13.25 8.43 12.28
CA GLN A 95 14.20 8.76 13.33
C GLN A 95 13.63 9.74 14.37
N LEU A 96 12.81 10.69 13.91
CA LEU A 96 12.21 11.69 14.79
C LEU A 96 11.03 11.11 15.59
N LEU A 97 10.23 10.24 15.00
CA LEU A 97 9.15 9.52 15.69
C LEU A 97 9.70 8.63 16.80
N GLY A 98 10.83 7.96 16.57
CA GLY A 98 11.48 7.10 17.56
C GLY A 98 11.98 7.82 18.82
N LYS A 99 12.06 9.15 18.81
CA LYS A 99 12.50 9.98 19.95
C LYS A 99 11.34 10.56 20.76
N LYS A 100 10.08 10.37 20.35
CA LYS A 100 8.92 10.98 21.01
C LYS A 100 8.24 10.01 21.98
N PRO A 101 8.05 10.37 23.28
CA PRO A 101 7.46 9.49 24.29
C PRO A 101 5.96 9.23 24.13
N SER A 102 5.27 9.85 23.19
CA SER A 102 3.80 9.93 23.17
C SER A 102 3.12 9.56 21.85
N ALA A 103 3.70 8.69 21.02
CA ALA A 103 2.93 8.19 19.88
C ALA A 103 1.88 7.19 20.41
N ASP A 104 0.61 7.57 20.32
CA ASP A 104 -0.53 6.76 20.71
C ASP A 104 -1.08 6.05 19.47
N PHE A 105 -0.88 4.73 19.38
CA PHE A 105 -1.41 3.92 18.29
C PHE A 105 -2.92 4.01 18.15
N THR A 106 -3.64 4.21 19.26
CA THR A 106 -5.10 4.38 19.23
C THR A 106 -5.47 5.63 18.43
N ARG A 107 -4.73 6.74 18.63
CA ARG A 107 -4.95 7.96 17.84
C ARG A 107 -4.66 7.76 16.35
N ILE A 108 -3.60 7.02 16.03
CA ILE A 108 -3.25 6.70 14.63
C ILE A 108 -4.33 5.83 14.00
N ALA A 109 -4.83 4.82 14.72
CA ALA A 109 -5.93 3.98 14.24
C ALA A 109 -7.23 4.79 14.02
N ILE A 110 -7.53 5.75 14.89
CA ILE A 110 -8.67 6.67 14.74
C ILE A 110 -8.47 7.57 13.50
N LEU A 111 -7.28 8.17 13.33
CA LEU A 111 -7.00 9.01 12.15
C LEU A 111 -7.13 8.21 10.84
N ALA A 112 -6.60 6.99 10.78
CA ALA A 112 -6.77 6.11 9.64
C ALA A 112 -8.27 5.81 9.39
N GLY A 113 -9.02 5.56 10.47
CA GLY A 113 -10.47 5.40 10.40
C GLY A 113 -11.18 6.63 9.83
N CYS A 114 -10.81 7.82 10.26
CA CYS A 114 -11.33 9.07 9.71
C CYS A 114 -11.04 9.21 8.21
N GLY A 115 -9.84 8.80 7.75
CA GLY A 115 -9.48 8.81 6.34
C GLY A 115 -10.32 7.82 5.51
N ALA A 116 -10.59 6.63 6.05
CA ALA A 116 -11.47 5.65 5.39
C ALA A 116 -12.93 6.14 5.30
N VAL A 117 -13.43 6.79 6.35
CA VAL A 117 -14.78 7.42 6.34
C VAL A 117 -14.82 8.58 5.34
N LEU A 118 -13.77 9.41 5.29
CA LEU A 118 -13.65 10.49 4.31
C LEU A 118 -13.67 9.94 2.87
N ALA A 119 -12.96 8.83 2.62
CA ALA A 119 -12.98 8.17 1.31
C ALA A 119 -14.41 7.74 0.92
N ALA A 120 -15.15 7.14 1.86
CA ALA A 120 -16.54 6.75 1.62
C ALA A 120 -17.45 7.96 1.33
N ALA A 121 -17.27 9.07 2.06
CA ALA A 121 -18.01 10.31 1.84
C ALA A 121 -17.71 10.90 0.45
N ILE A 122 -16.42 10.95 0.06
CA ILE A 122 -16.01 11.40 -1.29
C ILE A 122 -16.61 10.51 -2.36
N ALA A 123 -16.51 9.19 -2.21
CA ALA A 123 -17.04 8.24 -3.18
C ALA A 123 -18.56 8.37 -3.33
N GLY A 124 -19.28 8.45 -2.22
CA GLY A 124 -20.74 8.65 -2.22
C GLY A 124 -21.13 9.97 -2.88
N PHE A 125 -20.44 11.07 -2.56
CA PHE A 125 -20.69 12.36 -3.17
C PHE A 125 -20.45 12.34 -4.69
N GLN A 126 -19.35 11.75 -5.14
CA GLN A 126 -19.01 11.67 -6.57
C GLN A 126 -20.03 10.85 -7.37
N ILE A 127 -20.51 9.73 -6.82
CA ILE A 127 -21.45 8.84 -7.51
C ILE A 127 -22.88 9.39 -7.45
N TYR A 128 -23.37 9.78 -6.25
CA TYR A 128 -24.79 10.08 -6.05
C TYR A 128 -25.15 11.55 -6.22
N VAL A 129 -24.18 12.48 -6.11
CA VAL A 129 -24.42 13.92 -6.26
C VAL A 129 -23.85 14.46 -7.56
N LEU A 130 -22.65 14.01 -7.95
CA LEU A 130 -21.99 14.46 -9.19
C LEU A 130 -22.24 13.52 -10.38
N ASP A 131 -22.98 12.43 -10.19
CA ASP A 131 -23.35 11.44 -11.23
C ASP A 131 -22.13 10.89 -12.01
N GLN A 132 -21.03 10.64 -11.32
CA GLN A 132 -19.81 10.12 -11.93
C GLN A 132 -19.91 8.60 -12.08
N GLY A 133 -19.41 8.06 -13.19
CA GLY A 133 -19.43 6.61 -13.44
C GLY A 133 -18.52 5.78 -12.51
N ARG A 134 -17.47 6.41 -11.90
CA ARG A 134 -16.51 5.79 -10.97
C ARG A 134 -16.02 6.81 -9.95
N ALA A 135 -15.97 6.40 -8.68
CA ALA A 135 -15.43 7.23 -7.62
C ALA A 135 -13.88 7.31 -7.73
N GLY A 136 -13.33 8.41 -7.26
CA GLY A 136 -11.88 8.65 -7.19
C GLY A 136 -11.24 9.23 -8.44
N SER A 137 -11.80 9.02 -9.63
CA SER A 137 -11.19 9.33 -10.93
C SER A 137 -10.82 10.79 -11.19
N HIS A 138 -11.37 11.74 -10.43
CA HIS A 138 -11.04 13.18 -10.56
C HIS A 138 -9.96 13.67 -9.59
N ILE A 139 -9.62 12.87 -8.57
CA ILE A 139 -8.61 13.24 -7.56
C ILE A 139 -7.34 12.44 -7.77
N ILE A 140 -7.50 11.14 -7.94
CA ILE A 140 -6.46 10.16 -8.26
C ILE A 140 -7.10 9.04 -9.09
N ASN A 141 -6.31 8.22 -9.76
CA ASN A 141 -6.85 7.05 -10.45
C ASN A 141 -7.72 6.22 -9.48
N ALA A 142 -8.90 5.75 -9.94
CA ALA A 142 -9.87 5.02 -9.13
C ALA A 142 -9.29 3.77 -8.44
N ILE A 143 -8.29 3.11 -9.06
CA ILE A 143 -7.58 1.97 -8.46
C ILE A 143 -6.75 2.45 -7.27
N HIS A 144 -5.99 3.53 -7.42
CA HIS A 144 -5.18 4.10 -6.34
C HIS A 144 -6.03 4.67 -5.20
N PHE A 145 -7.16 5.30 -5.53
CA PHE A 145 -8.15 5.74 -4.53
C PHE A 145 -8.63 4.56 -3.68
N SER A 146 -8.96 3.44 -4.33
CA SER A 146 -9.40 2.22 -3.64
C SER A 146 -8.30 1.61 -2.79
N ASN A 147 -7.05 1.55 -3.29
CA ASN A 147 -5.90 1.04 -2.54
C ASN A 147 -5.65 1.88 -1.27
N VAL A 148 -5.67 3.21 -1.39
CA VAL A 148 -5.55 4.12 -0.25
C VAL A 148 -6.67 3.89 0.76
N SER A 149 -7.92 3.82 0.29
CA SER A 149 -9.09 3.63 1.15
C SER A 149 -9.01 2.31 1.93
N ILE A 150 -8.72 1.20 1.25
CA ILE A 150 -8.57 -0.12 1.87
C ILE A 150 -7.38 -0.15 2.84
N THR A 151 -6.25 0.45 2.49
CA THR A 151 -5.09 0.55 3.40
C THR A 151 -5.46 1.26 4.71
N LEU A 152 -6.17 2.39 4.64
CA LEU A 152 -6.61 3.14 5.82
C LEU A 152 -7.65 2.36 6.65
N GLY A 153 -8.61 1.69 5.99
CA GLY A 153 -9.59 0.84 6.64
C GLY A 153 -8.94 -0.34 7.39
N LEU A 154 -8.02 -1.04 6.75
CA LEU A 154 -7.25 -2.13 7.37
C LEU A 154 -6.34 -1.61 8.50
N PHE A 155 -5.71 -0.44 8.32
CA PHE A 155 -4.88 0.16 9.36
C PHE A 155 -5.69 0.49 10.61
N SER A 156 -6.94 0.96 10.45
CA SER A 156 -7.82 1.29 11.57
C SER A 156 -8.15 0.06 12.44
N LEU A 157 -8.15 -1.17 11.90
CA LEU A 157 -8.39 -2.39 12.67
C LEU A 157 -7.37 -2.60 13.81
N ALA A 158 -6.20 -1.95 13.76
CA ALA A 158 -5.28 -1.95 14.90
C ALA A 158 -5.95 -1.42 16.18
N GLY A 159 -6.94 -0.55 16.07
CA GLY A 159 -7.72 -0.04 17.19
C GLY A 159 -8.45 -1.13 17.99
N VAL A 160 -8.88 -2.21 17.32
CA VAL A 160 -9.50 -3.38 17.98
C VAL A 160 -8.57 -4.01 19.02
N LEU A 161 -7.26 -4.03 18.74
CA LEU A 161 -6.24 -4.61 19.62
C LEU A 161 -5.80 -3.66 20.76
N LEU A 162 -6.28 -2.41 20.76
CA LEU A 162 -5.80 -1.33 21.63
C LEU A 162 -6.86 -0.82 22.60
N VAL A 163 -8.15 -1.02 22.27
CA VAL A 163 -9.26 -0.52 23.09
C VAL A 163 -9.92 -1.64 23.89
N ARG A 164 -10.76 -1.27 24.85
CA ARG A 164 -11.57 -2.25 25.60
C ARG A 164 -12.54 -2.96 24.66
N GLU A 165 -12.78 -4.25 24.85
CA GLU A 165 -13.59 -5.12 23.98
C GLU A 165 -14.96 -4.51 23.60
N ARG A 166 -15.63 -3.81 24.52
CA ARG A 166 -16.93 -3.16 24.26
C ARG A 166 -16.91 -2.07 23.20
N PHE A 167 -15.74 -1.49 22.91
CA PHE A 167 -15.57 -0.45 21.88
C PHE A 167 -14.86 -0.96 20.63
N ALA A 168 -14.39 -2.21 20.65
CA ALA A 168 -13.59 -2.77 19.57
C ALA A 168 -14.32 -2.78 18.23
N ALA A 169 -15.62 -3.12 18.23
CA ALA A 169 -16.44 -3.20 17.02
C ALA A 169 -16.52 -1.86 16.23
N ILE A 170 -16.31 -0.71 16.88
CA ILE A 170 -16.36 0.59 16.18
C ILE A 170 -15.27 0.71 15.10
N PHE A 171 -14.15 0.00 15.28
CA PHE A 171 -13.04 0.00 14.31
C PHE A 171 -13.30 -0.89 13.08
N LEU A 172 -14.42 -1.63 13.03
CA LEU A 172 -14.88 -2.31 11.82
C LEU A 172 -15.59 -1.34 10.87
N VAL A 173 -16.21 -0.28 11.39
CA VAL A 173 -16.94 0.71 10.59
C VAL A 173 -16.03 1.35 9.51
N PRO A 174 -14.81 1.81 9.82
CA PRO A 174 -13.91 2.35 8.81
C PRO A 174 -13.55 1.35 7.71
N LEU A 175 -13.39 0.07 8.03
CA LEU A 175 -13.15 -0.95 7.00
C LEU A 175 -14.38 -1.11 6.10
N GLY A 176 -15.59 -1.13 6.66
CA GLY A 176 -16.84 -1.11 5.89
C GLY A 176 -16.93 0.10 4.96
N CYS A 177 -16.60 1.30 5.45
CA CYS A 177 -16.52 2.52 4.65
C CYS A 177 -15.48 2.41 3.52
N ALA A 178 -14.30 1.84 3.80
CA ALA A 178 -13.27 1.65 2.78
C ALA A 178 -13.71 0.66 1.68
N VAL A 179 -14.37 -0.45 2.06
CA VAL A 179 -14.95 -1.40 1.11
C VAL A 179 -16.04 -0.73 0.27
N PHE A 180 -16.93 0.05 0.88
CA PHE A 180 -17.96 0.82 0.17
C PHE A 180 -17.32 1.78 -0.86
N ALA A 181 -16.32 2.56 -0.47
CA ALA A 181 -15.59 3.43 -1.38
C ALA A 181 -14.95 2.66 -2.55
N CYS A 182 -14.37 1.49 -2.27
CA CYS A 182 -13.77 0.61 -3.27
C CYS A 182 -14.80 0.06 -4.26
N VAL A 183 -15.99 -0.33 -3.80
CA VAL A 183 -17.10 -0.79 -4.65
C VAL A 183 -17.57 0.34 -5.57
N LEU A 184 -17.77 1.55 -5.06
CA LEU A 184 -18.15 2.71 -5.86
C LEU A 184 -17.07 3.14 -6.85
N ALA A 185 -15.80 2.88 -6.56
CA ALA A 185 -14.70 3.08 -7.49
C ALA A 185 -14.58 1.96 -8.54
N ALA A 186 -15.44 0.93 -8.49
CA ALA A 186 -15.45 -0.22 -9.39
C ALA A 186 -14.07 -0.90 -9.50
N SER A 187 -13.32 -1.01 -8.40
CA SER A 187 -11.97 -1.57 -8.33
C SER A 187 -11.99 -2.91 -7.60
N ARG A 188 -11.74 -4.00 -8.32
CA ARG A 188 -11.81 -5.37 -7.78
C ARG A 188 -10.53 -5.78 -7.03
N GLY A 189 -9.36 -5.41 -7.57
CA GLY A 189 -8.06 -5.80 -7.03
C GLY A 189 -7.87 -5.50 -5.54
N PRO A 190 -8.20 -4.29 -5.04
CA PRO A 190 -8.04 -3.95 -3.62
C PRO A 190 -8.89 -4.81 -2.67
N LEU A 191 -10.02 -5.37 -3.12
CA LEU A 191 -10.84 -6.27 -2.30
C LEU A 191 -10.13 -7.60 -2.00
N LEU A 192 -9.24 -8.05 -2.91
CA LEU A 192 -8.41 -9.24 -2.68
C LEU A 192 -7.47 -9.03 -1.49
N ALA A 193 -6.98 -7.81 -1.28
CA ALA A 193 -6.15 -7.51 -0.11
C ALA A 193 -6.94 -7.59 1.20
N VAL A 194 -8.23 -7.20 1.20
CA VAL A 194 -9.10 -7.43 2.37
C VAL A 194 -9.21 -8.92 2.65
N ALA A 195 -9.46 -9.74 1.62
CA ALA A 195 -9.56 -11.19 1.75
C ALA A 195 -8.24 -11.83 2.25
N ALA A 196 -7.08 -11.30 1.85
CA ALA A 196 -5.77 -11.80 2.29
C ALA A 196 -5.39 -11.34 3.72
N VAL A 197 -5.68 -10.09 4.09
CA VAL A 197 -5.28 -9.50 5.37
C VAL A 197 -6.24 -9.85 6.51
N LEU A 198 -7.53 -10.01 6.22
CA LEU A 198 -8.52 -10.28 7.26
C LEU A 198 -8.27 -11.58 8.04
N PRO A 199 -7.89 -12.71 7.43
CA PRO A 199 -7.47 -13.92 8.15
C PRO A 199 -6.25 -13.66 9.05
N VAL A 200 -5.27 -12.89 8.58
CA VAL A 200 -4.10 -12.51 9.39
C VAL A 200 -4.54 -11.71 10.62
N PHE A 201 -5.44 -10.74 10.44
CA PHE A 201 -6.01 -9.98 11.54
C PHE A 201 -6.72 -10.88 12.56
N LEU A 202 -7.58 -11.82 12.10
CA LEU A 202 -8.31 -12.74 12.98
C LEU A 202 -7.36 -13.69 13.74
N ILE A 203 -6.27 -14.15 13.09
CA ILE A 203 -5.24 -14.94 13.77
C ILE A 203 -4.57 -14.12 14.88
N VAL A 204 -4.14 -12.90 14.58
CA VAL A 204 -3.53 -12.01 15.59
C VAL A 204 -4.51 -11.70 16.72
N LEU A 205 -5.77 -11.44 16.39
CA LEU A 205 -6.83 -11.19 17.36
C LEU A 205 -7.09 -12.41 18.24
N ASN A 206 -7.02 -13.62 17.71
CA ASN A 206 -7.18 -14.86 18.49
C ASN A 206 -6.08 -15.02 19.55
N PHE A 207 -4.85 -14.54 19.28
CA PHE A 207 -3.79 -14.47 20.29
C PHE A 207 -4.03 -13.38 21.33
N HIS A 208 -4.81 -12.35 21.01
CA HIS A 208 -5.16 -11.26 21.91
C HIS A 208 -6.39 -11.61 22.76
N SER A 209 -7.49 -12.04 22.17
CA SER A 209 -8.75 -12.42 22.82
C SER A 209 -9.55 -13.40 21.94
N LYS A 210 -9.63 -14.67 22.37
CA LYS A 210 -10.38 -15.72 21.65
C LYS A 210 -11.87 -15.38 21.52
N ARG A 211 -12.46 -14.78 22.59
CA ARG A 211 -13.88 -14.40 22.58
C ARG A 211 -14.16 -13.31 21.56
N LEU A 212 -13.30 -12.28 21.52
CA LEU A 212 -13.44 -11.18 20.59
C LEU A 212 -13.19 -11.66 19.15
N ALA A 213 -12.21 -12.55 18.93
CA ALA A 213 -11.96 -13.14 17.62
C ALA A 213 -13.18 -13.89 17.10
N LEU A 214 -13.79 -14.76 17.92
CA LEU A 214 -15.01 -15.49 17.53
C LEU A 214 -16.17 -14.54 17.24
N PHE A 215 -16.40 -13.56 18.11
CA PHE A 215 -17.47 -12.57 17.93
C PHE A 215 -17.29 -11.79 16.63
N LEU A 216 -16.08 -11.27 16.35
CA LEU A 216 -15.82 -10.50 15.14
C LEU A 216 -15.84 -11.39 13.89
N THR A 217 -15.43 -12.65 13.95
CA THR A 217 -15.56 -13.58 12.84
C THR A 217 -17.03 -13.76 12.46
N ILE A 218 -17.90 -13.98 13.45
CA ILE A 218 -19.35 -14.10 13.21
C ILE A 218 -19.92 -12.77 12.69
N ALA A 219 -19.55 -11.64 13.29
CA ALA A 219 -20.02 -10.32 12.87
C ALA A 219 -19.61 -10.01 11.43
N ILE A 220 -18.38 -10.30 11.04
CA ILE A 220 -17.89 -10.12 9.66
C ILE A 220 -18.66 -11.02 8.69
N ALA A 221 -18.87 -12.29 9.04
CA ALA A 221 -19.65 -13.20 8.22
C ALA A 221 -21.09 -12.70 8.01
N VAL A 222 -21.76 -12.27 9.08
CA VAL A 222 -23.11 -11.70 9.00
C VAL A 222 -23.14 -10.43 8.15
N VAL A 223 -22.21 -9.49 8.38
CA VAL A 223 -22.12 -8.23 7.59
C VAL A 223 -21.85 -8.54 6.12
N THR A 224 -21.02 -9.55 5.83
CA THR A 224 -20.75 -9.95 4.45
C THR A 224 -22.01 -10.49 3.79
N ILE A 225 -22.73 -11.42 4.44
CA ILE A 225 -23.98 -12.00 3.91
C ILE A 225 -25.05 -10.92 3.71
N VAL A 226 -25.27 -10.08 4.72
CA VAL A 226 -26.25 -8.97 4.63
C VAL A 226 -25.83 -7.95 3.57
N GLY A 227 -24.54 -7.65 3.47
CA GLY A 227 -23.99 -6.75 2.46
C GLY A 227 -24.18 -7.27 1.04
N PHE A 228 -23.97 -8.56 0.81
CA PHE A 228 -24.26 -9.21 -0.48
C PHE A 228 -25.76 -9.15 -0.82
N ALA A 229 -26.63 -9.48 0.13
CA ALA A 229 -28.08 -9.43 -0.08
C ALA A 229 -28.57 -7.99 -0.35
N ALA A 230 -28.01 -7.00 0.36
CA ALA A 230 -28.34 -5.59 0.13
C ALA A 230 -27.81 -5.11 -1.24
N LEU A 231 -26.64 -5.53 -1.65
CA LEU A 231 -26.06 -5.18 -2.95
C LEU A 231 -26.87 -5.80 -4.10
N GLU A 232 -27.35 -7.03 -3.94
CA GLU A 232 -28.24 -7.68 -4.90
C GLU A 232 -29.55 -6.92 -5.06
N ALA A 233 -30.13 -6.46 -3.95
CA ALA A 233 -31.42 -5.73 -3.95
C ALA A 233 -31.28 -4.28 -4.48
N LEU A 234 -30.20 -3.59 -4.17
CA LEU A 234 -30.04 -2.15 -4.41
C LEU A 234 -29.19 -1.82 -5.66
N ALA A 235 -28.27 -2.71 -6.05
CA ALA A 235 -27.35 -2.46 -7.16
C ALA A 235 -26.91 -3.77 -7.86
N PRO A 236 -27.83 -4.50 -8.50
CA PRO A 236 -27.53 -5.84 -9.08
C PRO A 236 -26.41 -5.81 -10.12
N GLY A 237 -26.26 -4.73 -10.88
CA GLY A 237 -25.15 -4.55 -11.83
C GLY A 237 -23.76 -4.46 -11.19
N GLN A 238 -23.66 -4.04 -9.95
CA GLN A 238 -22.39 -4.02 -9.20
C GLN A 238 -22.11 -5.43 -8.63
N LEU A 239 -23.15 -6.13 -8.19
CA LEU A 239 -23.01 -7.51 -7.71
C LEU A 239 -22.52 -8.44 -8.82
N ALA A 240 -23.05 -8.34 -10.02
CA ALA A 240 -22.57 -9.13 -11.18
C ALA A 240 -21.07 -8.97 -11.41
N ARG A 241 -20.51 -7.77 -11.23
CA ARG A 241 -19.06 -7.52 -11.33
C ARG A 241 -18.26 -8.24 -10.23
N VAL A 242 -18.81 -8.35 -9.02
CA VAL A 242 -18.16 -9.08 -7.91
C VAL A 242 -18.30 -10.60 -8.12
N GLN A 243 -19.46 -11.07 -8.55
CA GLN A 243 -19.69 -12.49 -8.84
C GLN A 243 -18.77 -12.99 -9.96
N ASN A 244 -18.57 -12.21 -11.01
CA ASN A 244 -17.62 -12.55 -12.09
C ASN A 244 -16.18 -12.75 -11.58
N MET A 245 -15.77 -12.17 -10.43
CA MET A 245 -14.46 -12.47 -9.86
C MET A 245 -14.34 -13.94 -9.43
N VAL A 246 -15.42 -14.53 -8.92
CA VAL A 246 -15.39 -15.90 -8.40
C VAL A 246 -15.21 -16.91 -9.54
N THR A 247 -15.71 -16.61 -10.73
CA THR A 247 -15.54 -17.43 -11.93
C THR A 247 -14.23 -17.13 -12.67
N VAL A 248 -13.89 -15.86 -12.85
CA VAL A 248 -12.71 -15.42 -13.58
C VAL A 248 -11.39 -15.82 -12.90
N ILE A 249 -11.32 -15.82 -11.56
CA ILE A 249 -10.07 -16.16 -10.85
C ILE A 249 -9.65 -17.62 -11.07
N PRO A 250 -10.51 -18.65 -10.91
CA PRO A 250 -10.13 -20.00 -11.23
C PRO A 250 -9.71 -20.19 -12.69
N ASP A 251 -10.47 -19.62 -13.63
CA ASP A 251 -10.15 -19.71 -15.06
C ASP A 251 -8.80 -19.07 -15.38
N ALA A 252 -8.53 -17.89 -14.82
CA ALA A 252 -7.23 -17.23 -14.96
C ALA A 252 -6.07 -18.06 -14.39
N LEU A 253 -6.28 -18.72 -13.24
CA LEU A 253 -5.23 -19.48 -12.56
C LEU A 253 -4.97 -20.85 -13.21
N PHE A 254 -6.02 -21.53 -13.71
CA PHE A 254 -5.92 -22.91 -14.17
C PHE A 254 -5.91 -23.04 -15.70
N HIS A 255 -6.56 -22.12 -16.42
CA HIS A 255 -6.71 -22.21 -17.87
C HIS A 255 -5.97 -21.11 -18.64
N TRP A 256 -5.47 -20.05 -17.96
CA TRP A 256 -4.82 -18.88 -18.59
C TRP A 256 -5.66 -18.20 -19.65
N ASP A 257 -6.96 -18.38 -19.62
CA ASP A 257 -7.96 -17.78 -20.48
C ASP A 257 -9.26 -17.57 -19.73
N THR A 258 -9.97 -16.49 -20.00
CA THR A 258 -11.22 -16.15 -19.33
C THR A 258 -12.17 -15.47 -20.31
N GLU A 259 -13.46 -15.34 -19.95
CA GLU A 259 -14.40 -14.51 -20.70
C GLU A 259 -14.16 -12.99 -20.53
N ASP A 260 -13.33 -12.59 -19.53
CA ASP A 260 -13.03 -11.18 -19.25
C ASP A 260 -11.79 -10.69 -20.01
N ASN A 261 -12.02 -9.92 -21.06
CA ASN A 261 -10.95 -9.34 -21.89
C ASN A 261 -9.90 -8.56 -21.07
N SER A 262 -10.30 -7.87 -20.00
CA SER A 262 -9.36 -7.13 -19.13
C SER A 262 -8.40 -8.08 -18.40
N THR A 263 -8.87 -9.24 -17.99
CA THR A 263 -8.04 -10.27 -17.35
C THR A 263 -7.14 -10.94 -18.38
N ASN A 264 -7.64 -11.27 -19.57
CA ASN A 264 -6.84 -11.88 -20.63
C ASN A 264 -5.69 -10.97 -21.10
N ILE A 265 -5.93 -9.66 -21.22
CA ILE A 265 -4.85 -8.70 -21.51
C ILE A 265 -3.77 -8.77 -20.42
N ARG A 266 -4.14 -8.80 -19.15
CA ARG A 266 -3.17 -8.87 -18.03
C ARG A 266 -2.40 -10.19 -18.02
N LEU A 267 -3.06 -11.32 -18.30
CA LEU A 267 -2.40 -12.63 -18.43
C LEU A 267 -1.40 -12.62 -19.60
N GLY A 268 -1.80 -12.07 -20.74
CA GLY A 268 -0.91 -11.88 -21.89
C GLY A 268 0.30 -10.99 -21.55
N LEU A 269 0.08 -9.85 -20.87
CA LEU A 269 1.14 -8.97 -20.41
C LEU A 269 2.07 -9.66 -19.42
N LEU A 270 1.53 -10.53 -18.54
CA LEU A 270 2.33 -11.32 -17.59
C LEU A 270 3.27 -12.27 -18.34
N GLY A 271 2.75 -13.00 -19.36
CA GLY A 271 3.56 -13.88 -20.20
C GLY A 271 4.65 -13.13 -20.97
N ALA A 272 4.27 -12.07 -21.70
CA ALA A 272 5.20 -11.26 -22.47
C ALA A 272 6.25 -10.57 -21.59
N GLY A 273 5.86 -10.11 -20.39
CA GLY A 273 6.78 -9.52 -19.44
C GLY A 273 7.79 -10.51 -18.86
N PHE A 274 7.39 -11.77 -18.65
CA PHE A 274 8.30 -12.81 -18.21
C PHE A 274 9.36 -13.14 -19.27
N GLU A 275 8.97 -13.20 -20.54
CA GLU A 275 9.93 -13.36 -21.64
C GLU A 275 10.86 -12.15 -21.76
N ALA A 276 10.34 -10.92 -21.70
CA ALA A 276 11.17 -9.72 -21.69
C ALA A 276 12.17 -9.68 -20.52
N PHE A 277 11.78 -10.15 -19.33
CA PHE A 277 12.72 -10.27 -18.22
C PHE A 277 13.88 -11.23 -18.52
N LYS A 278 13.63 -12.35 -19.22
CA LYS A 278 14.69 -13.29 -19.61
C LYS A 278 15.70 -12.65 -20.58
N ASP A 279 15.28 -11.72 -21.41
CA ASP A 279 16.18 -11.03 -22.36
C ASP A 279 17.18 -10.09 -21.66
N ALA A 280 16.78 -9.48 -20.51
CA ALA A 280 17.65 -8.57 -19.75
C ALA A 280 17.55 -8.80 -18.22
N PRO A 281 17.99 -9.96 -17.70
CA PRO A 281 17.73 -10.32 -16.31
C PRO A 281 18.55 -9.52 -15.29
N TRP A 282 19.71 -8.97 -15.69
CA TRP A 282 20.66 -8.35 -14.76
C TRP A 282 20.24 -6.94 -14.33
N PHE A 283 19.87 -6.06 -15.27
CA PHE A 283 19.54 -4.66 -14.97
C PHE A 283 18.23 -4.21 -15.61
N GLY A 284 17.53 -5.12 -16.30
CA GLY A 284 16.28 -4.83 -16.98
C GLY A 284 16.45 -3.96 -18.23
N HIS A 285 15.32 -3.52 -18.76
CA HIS A 285 15.22 -2.72 -19.97
C HIS A 285 15.10 -1.21 -19.71
N GLY A 286 15.08 -0.80 -18.43
CA GLY A 286 14.78 0.57 -18.02
C GLY A 286 13.30 0.78 -17.72
N TRP A 287 13.03 1.66 -16.75
CA TRP A 287 11.67 1.85 -16.21
C TRP A 287 10.68 2.44 -17.21
N GLY A 288 11.17 3.29 -18.12
CA GLY A 288 10.35 3.87 -19.19
C GLY A 288 10.09 2.93 -20.36
N SER A 289 10.80 1.80 -20.44
CA SER A 289 10.78 0.87 -21.57
C SER A 289 10.08 -0.46 -21.26
N ILE A 290 9.39 -0.57 -20.14
CA ILE A 290 8.77 -1.83 -19.68
C ILE A 290 7.82 -2.39 -20.73
N ILE A 291 6.87 -1.60 -21.26
CA ILE A 291 5.91 -2.08 -22.26
C ILE A 291 6.58 -2.28 -23.62
N SER A 292 7.45 -1.38 -24.06
CA SER A 292 8.14 -1.55 -25.36
C SER A 292 9.05 -2.79 -25.38
N ALA A 293 9.65 -3.14 -24.23
CA ALA A 293 10.43 -4.37 -24.09
C ALA A 293 9.59 -5.66 -24.24
N THR A 294 8.29 -5.59 -23.95
CA THR A 294 7.41 -6.74 -24.12
C THR A 294 6.81 -6.89 -25.51
N HIS A 295 6.90 -5.86 -26.36
CA HIS A 295 6.33 -5.88 -27.72
C HIS A 295 6.79 -7.08 -28.56
N PRO A 296 8.08 -7.48 -28.58
CA PRO A 296 8.53 -8.65 -29.36
C PRO A 296 7.87 -9.97 -28.94
N HIS A 297 7.34 -10.03 -27.73
CA HIS A 297 6.73 -11.22 -27.14
C HIS A 297 5.20 -11.18 -27.15
N MET A 298 4.60 -10.15 -27.76
CA MET A 298 3.14 -10.01 -27.90
C MET A 298 2.69 -10.50 -29.27
N GLY A 299 1.63 -11.33 -29.29
CA GLY A 299 0.89 -11.56 -30.52
C GLY A 299 0.04 -10.34 -30.91
N ASP A 300 -0.40 -10.25 -32.17
CA ASP A 300 -1.14 -9.11 -32.74
C ASP A 300 -2.37 -8.73 -31.91
N TRP A 301 -3.07 -9.71 -31.35
CA TRP A 301 -4.24 -9.49 -30.51
C TRP A 301 -3.90 -8.71 -29.22
N LEU A 302 -2.80 -9.05 -28.55
CA LEU A 302 -2.37 -8.39 -27.32
C LEU A 302 -1.75 -7.02 -27.64
N PHE A 303 -0.90 -6.96 -28.66
CA PHE A 303 -0.23 -5.73 -29.07
C PHE A 303 -1.21 -4.59 -29.35
N SER A 304 -2.27 -4.86 -30.14
CA SER A 304 -3.30 -3.86 -30.45
C SER A 304 -4.10 -3.37 -29.25
N ARG A 305 -4.12 -4.12 -28.13
CA ARG A 305 -4.84 -3.80 -26.91
C ARG A 305 -3.94 -3.26 -25.79
N ALA A 306 -2.65 -3.53 -25.87
CA ALA A 306 -1.65 -3.03 -24.94
C ALA A 306 -1.15 -1.61 -25.31
N GLU A 307 -1.51 -1.11 -26.50
CA GLU A 307 -1.22 0.25 -26.90
C GLU A 307 -1.83 1.26 -25.91
N GLY A 308 -1.00 2.09 -25.32
CA GLY A 308 -1.41 3.05 -24.27
C GLY A 308 -1.26 2.55 -22.83
N PHE A 309 -0.75 1.36 -22.61
CA PHE A 309 -0.30 0.96 -21.27
C PHE A 309 1.14 1.42 -21.02
N ASP A 310 1.41 1.85 -19.79
CA ASP A 310 2.74 2.26 -19.33
C ASP A 310 3.41 1.19 -18.45
N TYR A 311 2.70 0.11 -18.09
CA TYR A 311 3.16 -0.93 -17.18
C TYR A 311 2.34 -2.22 -17.31
N LEU A 312 2.86 -3.34 -16.76
CA LEU A 312 2.33 -4.69 -16.96
C LEU A 312 1.12 -5.03 -16.09
N HIS A 313 0.65 -4.12 -15.26
CA HIS A 313 -0.38 -4.40 -14.23
C HIS A 313 0.00 -5.54 -13.27
N ASN A 314 1.30 -5.81 -13.15
CA ASN A 314 1.90 -6.74 -12.20
C ASN A 314 3.21 -6.13 -11.72
N GLU A 315 3.20 -5.56 -10.52
CA GLU A 315 4.33 -4.78 -10.03
C GLU A 315 5.61 -5.58 -9.81
N PRO A 316 5.58 -6.83 -9.23
CA PRO A 316 6.78 -7.67 -9.20
C PRO A 316 7.46 -7.80 -10.56
N LEU A 317 6.65 -7.96 -11.62
CA LEU A 317 7.16 -8.10 -12.98
C LEU A 317 7.60 -6.75 -13.57
N ASP A 318 6.93 -5.62 -13.23
CA ASP A 318 7.40 -4.29 -13.60
C ASP A 318 8.82 -4.02 -13.05
N PHE A 319 9.08 -4.41 -11.79
CA PHE A 319 10.41 -4.31 -11.19
C PHE A 319 11.42 -5.24 -11.86
N ALA A 320 11.01 -6.45 -12.22
CA ALA A 320 11.86 -7.41 -12.91
C ALA A 320 12.22 -6.94 -14.33
N VAL A 321 11.24 -6.52 -15.13
CA VAL A 321 11.48 -6.04 -16.51
C VAL A 321 12.19 -4.69 -16.53
N GLY A 322 11.80 -3.77 -15.64
CA GLY A 322 12.32 -2.41 -15.60
C GLY A 322 13.72 -2.27 -15.00
N ALA A 323 14.09 -3.14 -14.04
CA ALA A 323 15.35 -3.02 -13.29
C ALA A 323 16.07 -4.37 -13.03
N GLY A 324 15.60 -5.47 -13.61
CA GLY A 324 16.23 -6.78 -13.48
C GLY A 324 16.21 -7.35 -12.06
N ILE A 325 17.20 -8.18 -11.75
CA ILE A 325 17.39 -8.76 -10.40
C ILE A 325 17.50 -7.67 -9.31
N PRO A 326 18.26 -6.57 -9.47
CA PRO A 326 18.25 -5.45 -8.53
C PRO A 326 16.85 -4.89 -8.27
N GLY A 327 16.00 -4.81 -9.28
CA GLY A 327 14.61 -4.39 -9.15
C GLY A 327 13.80 -5.34 -8.25
N VAL A 328 13.87 -6.64 -8.51
CA VAL A 328 13.20 -7.66 -7.67
C VAL A 328 13.69 -7.58 -6.22
N MET A 329 15.00 -7.45 -6.03
CA MET A 329 15.59 -7.30 -4.68
C MET A 329 15.08 -6.01 -3.99
N ALA A 330 15.04 -4.88 -4.69
CA ALA A 330 14.53 -3.62 -4.17
C ALA A 330 13.05 -3.76 -3.76
N TYR A 331 12.23 -4.37 -4.60
CA TYR A 331 10.82 -4.65 -4.31
C TYR A 331 10.65 -5.45 -3.02
N MET A 332 11.41 -6.54 -2.87
CA MET A 332 11.36 -7.37 -1.66
C MET A 332 11.86 -6.62 -0.42
N LEU A 333 12.93 -5.83 -0.55
CA LEU A 333 13.43 -5.00 0.56
C LEU A 333 12.37 -3.99 1.02
N ILE A 334 11.67 -3.33 0.10
CA ILE A 334 10.61 -2.37 0.43
C ILE A 334 9.49 -3.09 1.18
N LEU A 335 8.95 -4.18 0.63
CA LEU A 335 7.82 -4.90 1.22
C LEU A 335 8.14 -5.49 2.61
N LEU A 336 9.34 -6.02 2.80
CA LEU A 336 9.72 -6.67 4.05
C LEU A 336 10.23 -5.70 5.12
N ALA A 337 10.52 -4.44 4.77
CA ALA A 337 11.05 -3.45 5.69
C ALA A 337 10.21 -3.24 6.96
N PRO A 338 8.86 -3.09 6.90
CA PRO A 338 8.04 -2.93 8.10
C PRO A 338 8.11 -4.16 9.03
N ILE A 339 8.13 -5.38 8.47
CA ILE A 339 8.22 -6.63 9.23
C ILE A 339 9.59 -6.73 9.90
N ALA A 340 10.67 -6.52 9.14
CA ALA A 340 12.04 -6.52 9.65
C ALA A 340 12.22 -5.48 10.77
N GLY A 341 11.62 -4.29 10.59
CA GLY A 341 11.63 -3.24 11.60
C GLY A 341 10.97 -3.66 12.91
N VAL A 342 9.82 -4.32 12.86
CA VAL A 342 9.11 -4.77 14.07
C VAL A 342 9.82 -5.94 14.75
N VAL A 343 10.34 -6.90 13.98
CA VAL A 343 11.01 -8.10 14.53
C VAL A 343 12.36 -7.76 15.17
N SER A 344 13.04 -6.70 14.68
CA SER A 344 14.35 -6.29 15.20
C SER A 344 14.32 -5.74 16.63
N PHE A 345 13.14 -5.48 17.20
CA PHE A 345 12.98 -4.98 18.56
C PHE A 345 12.42 -6.03 19.53
N SER A 346 12.68 -5.83 20.82
CA SER A 346 12.17 -6.71 21.88
C SER A 346 10.62 -6.68 21.92
N ARG A 347 10.04 -7.84 22.20
CA ARG A 347 8.59 -7.98 22.35
C ARG A 347 8.09 -7.25 23.62
N ASP A 348 7.02 -6.48 23.44
CA ASP A 348 6.29 -5.80 24.50
C ASP A 348 4.77 -6.00 24.34
N GLN A 349 3.97 -5.33 25.15
CA GLN A 349 2.50 -5.44 25.12
C GLN A 349 1.87 -5.01 23.76
N TYR A 350 2.56 -4.21 22.96
CA TYR A 350 2.08 -3.74 21.64
C TYR A 350 2.65 -4.53 20.46
N PHE A 351 3.44 -5.57 20.74
CA PHE A 351 4.10 -6.35 19.68
C PHE A 351 3.12 -6.92 18.65
N LEU A 352 2.00 -7.50 19.11
CA LEU A 352 0.98 -8.06 18.22
C LEU A 352 0.35 -7.01 17.32
N THR A 353 0.05 -5.83 17.86
CA THR A 353 -0.51 -4.71 17.07
C THR A 353 0.46 -4.25 16.00
N ARG A 354 1.74 -4.09 16.33
CA ARG A 354 2.77 -3.69 15.37
C ARG A 354 3.02 -4.76 14.31
N MET A 355 3.04 -6.03 14.73
CA MET A 355 3.20 -7.15 13.81
C MET A 355 2.04 -7.23 12.83
N TYR A 356 0.79 -7.07 13.32
CA TYR A 356 -0.37 -6.96 12.46
C TYR A 356 -0.20 -5.85 11.42
N LEU A 357 0.13 -4.63 11.85
CA LEU A 357 0.29 -3.48 10.94
C LEU A 357 1.41 -3.69 9.91
N ALA A 358 2.54 -4.28 10.34
CA ALA A 358 3.66 -4.57 9.44
C ALA A 358 3.30 -5.63 8.38
N ILE A 359 2.66 -6.72 8.79
CA ILE A 359 2.19 -7.77 7.87
C ILE A 359 1.09 -7.23 6.97
N MET A 360 0.14 -6.46 7.51
CA MET A 360 -0.93 -5.82 6.75
C MET A 360 -0.36 -4.94 5.63
N LEU A 361 0.65 -4.09 5.92
CA LEU A 361 1.30 -3.27 4.90
C LEU A 361 1.97 -4.14 3.83
N ALA A 362 2.78 -5.12 4.23
CA ALA A 362 3.46 -5.99 3.28
C ALA A 362 2.49 -6.77 2.40
N VAL A 363 1.48 -7.43 3.01
CA VAL A 363 0.53 -8.28 2.28
C VAL A 363 -0.41 -7.45 1.42
N SER A 364 -0.97 -6.33 1.93
CA SER A 364 -1.88 -5.53 1.13
C SER A 364 -1.19 -4.91 -0.09
N PHE A 365 0.01 -4.35 0.06
CA PHE A 365 0.75 -3.77 -1.06
C PHE A 365 1.26 -4.83 -2.05
N PHE A 366 1.62 -6.02 -1.58
CA PHE A 366 1.91 -7.14 -2.48
C PHE A 366 0.68 -7.52 -3.30
N VAL A 367 -0.48 -7.72 -2.67
CA VAL A 367 -1.71 -8.10 -3.37
C VAL A 367 -2.20 -7.02 -4.33
N PHE A 368 -2.14 -5.75 -3.93
CA PHE A 368 -2.43 -4.63 -4.82
C PHE A 368 -1.48 -4.62 -6.03
N GLY A 369 -0.19 -4.91 -5.79
CA GLY A 369 0.86 -4.98 -6.81
C GLY A 369 0.61 -6.07 -7.86
N LEU A 370 -0.11 -7.14 -7.53
CA LEU A 370 -0.50 -8.16 -8.52
C LEU A 370 -1.49 -7.65 -9.58
N THR A 371 -2.12 -6.51 -9.35
CA THR A 371 -3.15 -5.95 -10.26
C THR A 371 -2.87 -4.54 -10.73
N SER A 372 -1.86 -3.87 -10.19
CA SER A 372 -1.51 -2.48 -10.52
C SER A 372 -0.07 -2.17 -10.11
N ARG A 373 0.48 -1.05 -10.58
CA ARG A 373 1.76 -0.51 -10.11
C ARG A 373 1.50 0.42 -8.92
N LEU A 374 2.22 0.24 -7.80
CA LEU A 374 2.09 1.03 -6.57
C LEU A 374 3.43 1.58 -6.07
N LEU A 375 4.36 0.69 -5.67
CA LEU A 375 5.65 1.06 -5.10
C LEU A 375 6.59 1.72 -6.14
N GLY A 376 6.26 1.56 -7.42
CA GLY A 376 6.89 2.30 -8.52
C GLY A 376 6.29 3.69 -8.78
N GLN A 377 5.29 4.13 -7.99
CA GLN A 377 4.63 5.43 -8.11
C GLN A 377 4.76 6.23 -6.81
N ALA A 378 5.05 7.53 -6.94
CA ALA A 378 5.36 8.40 -5.81
C ALA A 378 4.26 8.44 -4.75
N LEU A 379 2.97 8.52 -5.13
CA LEU A 379 1.83 8.55 -4.21
C LEU A 379 1.81 7.33 -3.28
N GLN A 380 1.79 6.14 -3.88
CA GLN A 380 1.60 4.88 -3.16
C GLN A 380 2.86 4.52 -2.36
N LEU A 381 4.05 4.76 -2.94
CA LEU A 381 5.31 4.55 -2.23
C LEU A 381 5.45 5.50 -1.05
N THR A 382 5.02 6.77 -1.19
CA THR A 382 4.98 7.72 -0.07
C THR A 382 4.08 7.18 1.04
N LEU A 383 2.86 6.77 0.72
CA LEU A 383 1.96 6.21 1.71
C LEU A 383 2.59 5.01 2.44
N PHE A 384 3.12 4.04 1.68
CA PHE A 384 3.78 2.85 2.25
C PHE A 384 4.96 3.20 3.17
N ALA A 385 5.88 4.04 2.68
CA ALA A 385 7.10 4.40 3.41
C ALA A 385 6.81 5.18 4.69
N PHE A 386 5.83 6.10 4.65
CA PHE A 386 5.46 6.88 5.82
C PHE A 386 4.62 6.09 6.83
N LEU A 387 3.71 5.22 6.38
CA LEU A 387 3.03 4.28 7.27
C LEU A 387 4.04 3.34 7.97
N THR A 388 5.03 2.83 7.22
CA THR A 388 6.15 2.07 7.80
C THR A 388 6.91 2.87 8.84
N ALA A 389 7.21 4.15 8.55
CA ALA A 389 7.90 5.03 9.50
C ALA A 389 7.09 5.22 10.80
N TYR A 390 5.76 5.34 10.72
CA TYR A 390 4.90 5.42 11.90
C TYR A 390 4.88 4.10 12.69
N VAL A 391 4.75 2.95 12.03
CA VAL A 391 4.73 1.64 12.67
C VAL A 391 6.05 1.36 13.41
N VAL A 392 7.18 1.56 12.74
CA VAL A 392 8.52 1.22 13.28
C VAL A 392 9.07 2.32 14.19
N GLY A 393 8.79 3.59 13.91
CA GLY A 393 9.20 4.71 14.75
C GLY A 393 8.64 4.60 16.17
N TYR A 394 7.43 4.11 16.30
CA TYR A 394 6.80 3.86 17.60
C TYR A 394 7.52 2.76 18.42
N VAL A 395 8.00 1.70 17.78
CA VAL A 395 8.76 0.63 18.46
C VAL A 395 10.00 1.18 19.16
N ARG A 396 10.75 2.05 18.47
CA ARG A 396 11.98 2.66 19.01
C ARG A 396 11.73 3.45 20.26
N ASN A 397 10.59 4.11 20.33
CA ASN A 397 10.20 4.91 21.47
C ASN A 397 10.00 4.06 22.75
N VAL A 398 9.32 2.92 22.62
CA VAL A 398 9.09 2.00 23.75
C VAL A 398 10.43 1.43 24.26
N ALA A 399 11.38 1.14 23.37
CA ALA A 399 12.71 0.67 23.75
C ALA A 399 13.50 1.72 24.54
N HIS A 400 13.43 3.00 24.16
CA HIS A 400 14.09 4.11 24.86
C HIS A 400 13.55 4.34 26.27
N VAL A 401 12.24 4.20 26.47
CA VAL A 401 11.62 4.35 27.80
C VAL A 401 12.08 3.24 28.76
N ARG A 402 12.37 2.03 28.23
CA ARG A 402 12.88 0.92 29.06
C ARG A 402 14.36 1.05 29.41
N SER A 403 15.19 1.64 28.55
CA SER A 403 16.63 1.83 28.82
C SER A 403 16.91 2.93 29.85
N ASN A 404 15.93 3.82 30.11
CA ASN A 404 16.03 4.92 31.07
C ASN A 404 15.32 4.61 32.40
N ARG A 405 14.81 3.40 32.58
CA ARG A 405 14.32 2.85 33.86
C ARG A 405 15.24 1.72 34.34
#